data_b021b1215c8706fcad35cb78cb132a81
#
_entry.id   b021b1215c8706fcad35cb78cb132a81
#
_cell.length_a   1.000
_cell.length_b   1.000
_cell.length_c   1.000
_cell.angle_alpha   90.00
_cell.angle_beta   90.00
_cell.angle_gamma   90.00
#
_symmetry.space_group_name_H-M   'P 1'
#
loop_
_entity.id
_entity.type
_entity.pdbx_description
1 polymer ?
#
loop_
_entity_poly.entity_id
_entity_poly.type
_entity_poly.pdbx_seq_one_letter_code
_entity_poly.pdbx_strand_id
1 'polypeptide(L)'
;RTSTTVVNAYLLSAMRRYLASLTRSLSDVGMTAPLLVVASSGGMMRVETASDIPVFAVGSGPAGGVMGAARLGQANGHEDAIAFDMGGTTAKASIIEGGEPILTSEYEFRDGISTPSRFIKGGGYMLKVPAIDIAEVGAGGGSIAWIDDGGLLQVGPVSAGADPGPACYGRGNERPTVTDANVVLGYLNPGGLAGGSLEIDPGLSEKAVMDHIGTPLGLNVVQAAAGIRKIANVAMARAIRSVTVERGRDPRDMALIAFGGSGPAHAVEVAGLLGISQV
;
A
#
# COMPACT_ATOMS: atom_id res chain seq x y z
N ARG A 1 -19.24 -16.57 -10.43
CA ARG A 1 -18.58 -17.90 -10.24
C ARG A 1 -17.53 -18.18 -11.31
N THR A 2 -17.83 -17.98 -12.60
CA THR A 2 -16.90 -18.27 -13.71
C THR A 2 -15.57 -17.53 -13.53
N SER A 3 -15.58 -16.22 -13.29
CA SER A 3 -14.35 -15.42 -13.08
C SER A 3 -13.50 -15.97 -11.94
N THR A 4 -14.11 -16.30 -10.80
CA THR A 4 -13.42 -16.87 -9.64
C THR A 4 -12.73 -18.18 -9.98
N THR A 5 -13.42 -19.07 -10.72
CA THR A 5 -12.86 -20.35 -11.16
C THR A 5 -11.69 -20.16 -12.14
N VAL A 6 -11.84 -19.26 -13.11
CA VAL A 6 -10.78 -18.95 -14.08
C VAL A 6 -9.54 -18.37 -13.40
N VAL A 7 -9.72 -17.39 -12.50
CA VAL A 7 -8.59 -16.81 -11.74
C VAL A 7 -7.94 -17.87 -10.85
N ASN A 8 -8.73 -18.72 -10.19
CA ASN A 8 -8.18 -19.85 -9.42
C ASN A 8 -7.30 -20.75 -10.28
N ALA A 9 -7.80 -21.17 -11.44
CA ALA A 9 -7.05 -22.02 -12.37
C ALA A 9 -5.78 -21.34 -12.87
N TYR A 10 -5.81 -20.04 -13.16
CA TYR A 10 -4.65 -19.25 -13.56
C TYR A 10 -3.57 -19.23 -12.48
N LEU A 11 -3.95 -19.03 -11.21
CA LEU A 11 -3.04 -18.95 -10.10
C LEU A 11 -2.44 -20.29 -9.65
N LEU A 12 -3.12 -21.42 -9.92
CA LEU A 12 -2.74 -22.75 -9.43
C LEU A 12 -1.27 -23.11 -9.68
N SER A 13 -0.81 -22.97 -10.91
CA SER A 13 0.56 -23.37 -11.29
C SER A 13 1.63 -22.52 -10.60
N ALA A 14 1.42 -21.21 -10.52
CA ALA A 14 2.35 -20.28 -9.87
C ALA A 14 2.41 -20.52 -8.36
N MET A 15 1.24 -20.60 -7.71
CA MET A 15 1.15 -20.78 -6.24
C MET A 15 1.70 -22.13 -5.80
N ARG A 16 1.42 -23.21 -6.50
CA ARG A 16 1.99 -24.52 -6.17
C ARG A 16 3.50 -24.52 -6.22
N ARG A 17 4.10 -23.97 -7.28
CA ARG A 17 5.56 -23.87 -7.39
C ARG A 17 6.16 -23.00 -6.28
N TYR A 18 5.57 -21.83 -6.05
CA TYR A 18 6.04 -20.89 -5.03
C TYR A 18 5.99 -21.52 -3.63
N LEU A 19 4.84 -22.06 -3.22
CA LEU A 19 4.65 -22.63 -1.90
C LEU A 19 5.53 -23.89 -1.69
N ALA A 20 5.67 -24.73 -2.70
CA ALA A 20 6.58 -25.89 -2.63
C ALA A 20 8.06 -25.46 -2.51
N SER A 21 8.47 -24.39 -3.22
CA SER A 21 9.82 -23.85 -3.09
C SER A 21 10.05 -23.23 -1.72
N LEU A 22 9.09 -22.42 -1.23
CA LEU A 22 9.16 -21.78 0.08
C LEU A 22 9.24 -22.82 1.21
N THR A 23 8.40 -23.85 1.17
CA THR A 23 8.42 -24.94 2.17
C THR A 23 9.78 -25.62 2.22
N ARG A 24 10.37 -25.92 1.05
CA ARG A 24 11.74 -26.50 1.00
C ARG A 24 12.79 -25.57 1.58
N SER A 25 12.81 -24.31 1.13
CA SER A 25 13.79 -23.34 1.61
C SER A 25 13.71 -23.12 3.14
N LEU A 26 12.51 -23.13 3.71
CA LEU A 26 12.33 -23.05 5.16
C LEU A 26 12.84 -24.33 5.88
N SER A 27 12.59 -25.49 5.32
CA SER A 27 13.11 -26.76 5.84
C SER A 27 14.63 -26.79 5.78
N ASP A 28 15.25 -26.32 4.70
CA ASP A 28 16.70 -26.29 4.50
C ASP A 28 17.42 -25.41 5.54
N VAL A 29 16.75 -24.35 6.05
CA VAL A 29 17.28 -23.53 7.15
C VAL A 29 16.86 -24.02 8.55
N GLY A 30 16.27 -25.23 8.63
CA GLY A 30 15.94 -25.89 9.90
C GLY A 30 14.62 -25.46 10.53
N MET A 31 13.74 -24.76 9.81
CA MET A 31 12.40 -24.43 10.30
C MET A 31 11.48 -25.66 10.22
N THR A 32 11.02 -26.11 11.38
CA THR A 32 10.13 -27.29 11.52
C THR A 32 8.67 -26.91 11.77
N ALA A 33 8.41 -25.62 12.02
CA ALA A 33 7.05 -25.14 12.24
C ALA A 33 6.20 -25.24 10.96
N PRO A 34 4.91 -25.57 11.06
CA PRO A 34 4.03 -25.62 9.89
C PRO A 34 3.91 -24.24 9.25
N LEU A 35 4.09 -24.18 7.93
CA LEU A 35 3.86 -22.97 7.15
C LEU A 35 2.35 -22.76 6.98
N LEU A 36 1.88 -21.59 7.38
CA LEU A 36 0.50 -21.15 7.19
C LEU A 36 0.46 -19.94 6.24
N VAL A 37 -0.60 -19.85 5.47
CA VAL A 37 -0.85 -18.75 4.53
C VAL A 37 -2.05 -17.95 5.02
N VAL A 38 -1.93 -16.63 5.09
CA VAL A 38 -3.06 -15.76 5.42
C VAL A 38 -4.05 -15.75 4.27
N ALA A 39 -5.32 -15.97 4.56
CA ALA A 39 -6.40 -15.84 3.59
C ALA A 39 -6.78 -14.36 3.37
N SER A 40 -7.37 -14.06 2.22
CA SER A 40 -7.92 -12.73 1.92
C SER A 40 -8.94 -12.24 2.97
N SER A 41 -9.58 -13.16 3.69
CA SER A 41 -10.51 -12.88 4.80
C SER A 41 -9.83 -12.67 6.17
N GLY A 42 -8.49 -12.74 6.26
CA GLY A 42 -7.74 -12.60 7.51
C GLY A 42 -7.52 -13.91 8.27
N GLY A 43 -8.18 -15.01 7.90
CA GLY A 43 -7.96 -16.33 8.49
C GLY A 43 -6.64 -16.97 8.04
N MET A 44 -6.27 -18.10 8.68
CA MET A 44 -5.08 -18.87 8.32
C MET A 44 -5.45 -20.14 7.56
N MET A 45 -4.71 -20.43 6.50
CA MET A 45 -4.83 -21.65 5.68
C MET A 45 -3.56 -22.48 5.76
N ARG A 46 -3.70 -23.79 5.67
CA ARG A 46 -2.56 -24.67 5.44
C ARG A 46 -2.04 -24.49 4.01
N VAL A 47 -0.77 -24.79 3.79
CA VAL A 47 -0.11 -24.70 2.47
C VAL A 47 -0.84 -25.52 1.41
N GLU A 48 -1.32 -26.72 1.78
CA GLU A 48 -2.06 -27.61 0.88
C GLU A 48 -3.34 -26.93 0.38
N THR A 49 -4.11 -26.32 1.29
CA THR A 49 -5.34 -25.60 0.95
C THR A 49 -5.05 -24.41 0.05
N ALA A 50 -4.02 -23.61 0.37
CA ALA A 50 -3.61 -22.46 -0.44
C ALA A 50 -3.10 -22.88 -1.83
N SER A 51 -2.48 -24.06 -1.92
CA SER A 51 -2.03 -24.65 -3.20
C SER A 51 -3.16 -25.14 -4.07
N ASP A 52 -4.27 -25.61 -3.48
CA ASP A 52 -5.42 -26.13 -4.21
C ASP A 52 -6.45 -25.05 -4.54
N ILE A 53 -6.59 -24.05 -3.68
CA ILE A 53 -7.57 -22.97 -3.87
C ILE A 53 -6.87 -21.60 -3.67
N PRO A 54 -5.90 -21.25 -4.54
CA PRO A 54 -5.08 -20.04 -4.38
C PRO A 54 -5.88 -18.74 -4.47
N VAL A 55 -7.06 -18.73 -5.02
CA VAL A 55 -7.92 -17.54 -5.09
C VAL A 55 -8.25 -16.96 -3.70
N PHE A 56 -8.22 -17.76 -2.65
CA PHE A 56 -8.40 -17.30 -1.28
C PHE A 56 -7.18 -16.54 -0.72
N ALA A 57 -6.04 -16.57 -1.39
CA ALA A 57 -4.81 -15.89 -0.96
C ALA A 57 -4.51 -14.61 -1.76
N VAL A 58 -5.38 -14.17 -2.68
CA VAL A 58 -5.11 -13.02 -3.59
C VAL A 58 -4.79 -11.73 -2.83
N GLY A 59 -5.46 -11.47 -1.71
CA GLY A 59 -5.21 -10.31 -0.84
C GLY A 59 -4.46 -10.65 0.46
N SER A 60 -3.71 -11.74 0.51
CA SER A 60 -3.04 -12.28 1.71
C SER A 60 -2.18 -11.27 2.46
N GLY A 61 -1.29 -10.54 1.76
CA GLY A 61 -0.39 -9.57 2.37
C GLY A 61 -1.14 -8.43 3.08
N PRO A 62 -1.97 -7.66 2.36
CA PRO A 62 -2.79 -6.62 2.97
C PRO A 62 -3.70 -7.14 4.09
N ALA A 63 -4.33 -8.30 3.92
CA ALA A 63 -5.18 -8.91 4.94
C ALA A 63 -4.42 -9.18 6.25
N GLY A 64 -3.19 -9.71 6.15
CA GLY A 64 -2.32 -9.92 7.30
C GLY A 64 -1.99 -8.61 8.02
N GLY A 65 -1.72 -7.54 7.28
CA GLY A 65 -1.47 -6.21 7.84
C GLY A 65 -2.68 -5.66 8.60
N VAL A 66 -3.89 -5.78 8.03
CA VAL A 66 -5.14 -5.33 8.69
C VAL A 66 -5.40 -6.14 9.96
N MET A 67 -5.19 -7.46 9.94
CA MET A 67 -5.31 -8.29 11.15
C MET A 67 -4.32 -7.89 12.23
N GLY A 68 -3.08 -7.55 11.84
CA GLY A 68 -2.07 -7.01 12.75
C GLY A 68 -2.51 -5.66 13.36
N ALA A 69 -3.04 -4.76 12.52
CA ALA A 69 -3.58 -3.48 12.97
C ALA A 69 -4.75 -3.66 13.95
N ALA A 70 -5.68 -4.58 13.66
CA ALA A 70 -6.81 -4.90 14.56
C ALA A 70 -6.32 -5.34 15.95
N ARG A 71 -5.34 -6.23 16.00
CA ARG A 71 -4.75 -6.69 17.26
C ARG A 71 -4.02 -5.59 18.01
N LEU A 72 -3.27 -4.75 17.29
CA LEU A 72 -2.58 -3.60 17.89
C LEU A 72 -3.59 -2.59 18.45
N GLY A 73 -4.65 -2.28 17.69
CA GLY A 73 -5.73 -1.40 18.14
C GLY A 73 -6.38 -1.91 19.42
N GLN A 74 -6.82 -3.16 19.46
CA GLN A 74 -7.39 -3.79 20.66
C GLN A 74 -6.46 -3.72 21.86
N ALA A 75 -5.16 -4.02 21.68
CA ALA A 75 -4.18 -4.00 22.76
C ALA A 75 -3.95 -2.59 23.35
N ASN A 76 -4.30 -1.53 22.59
CA ASN A 76 -4.15 -0.13 22.99
C ASN A 76 -5.51 0.55 23.28
N GLY A 77 -6.62 -0.21 23.34
CA GLY A 77 -7.93 0.33 23.66
C GLY A 77 -8.65 1.04 22.51
N HIS A 78 -8.22 0.78 21.27
CA HIS A 78 -8.82 1.31 20.05
C HIS A 78 -9.48 0.18 19.25
N GLU A 79 -10.75 -0.09 19.56
CA GLU A 79 -11.52 -1.13 18.87
C GLU A 79 -12.00 -0.66 17.49
N ASP A 80 -12.20 0.65 17.33
CA ASP A 80 -12.57 1.27 16.07
C ASP A 80 -11.34 1.99 15.49
N ALA A 81 -10.86 1.49 14.35
CA ALA A 81 -9.63 1.98 13.75
C ALA A 81 -9.64 1.89 12.22
N ILE A 82 -8.78 2.68 11.62
CA ILE A 82 -8.45 2.62 10.19
C ILE A 82 -7.06 2.02 10.06
N ALA A 83 -6.96 0.87 9.43
CA ALA A 83 -5.70 0.28 9.03
C ALA A 83 -5.21 0.99 7.76
N PHE A 84 -4.03 1.60 7.80
CA PHE A 84 -3.42 2.34 6.70
C PHE A 84 -2.06 1.74 6.36
N ASP A 85 -1.99 1.06 5.21
CA ASP A 85 -0.78 0.44 4.68
C ASP A 85 -0.26 1.24 3.48
N MET A 86 0.96 1.75 3.55
CA MET A 86 1.60 2.37 2.39
C MET A 86 2.94 1.72 2.13
N GLY A 87 3.01 1.06 0.97
CA GLY A 87 4.23 0.48 0.43
C GLY A 87 4.91 1.39 -0.60
N GLY A 88 5.75 0.79 -1.45
CA GLY A 88 6.45 1.50 -2.52
C GLY A 88 5.53 1.89 -3.69
N THR A 89 4.49 1.11 -3.99
CA THR A 89 3.67 1.29 -5.20
C THR A 89 2.27 1.82 -4.89
N THR A 90 1.66 1.35 -3.80
CA THR A 90 0.26 1.62 -3.47
C THR A 90 0.09 1.96 -2.00
N ALA A 91 -0.99 2.67 -1.70
CA ALA A 91 -1.51 2.81 -0.35
C ALA A 91 -2.88 2.10 -0.24
N LYS A 92 -3.13 1.49 0.90
CA LYS A 92 -4.33 0.71 1.20
C LYS A 92 -4.96 1.19 2.50
N ALA A 93 -6.30 1.20 2.52
CA ALA A 93 -7.05 1.51 3.72
C ALA A 93 -8.14 0.46 3.95
N SER A 94 -8.33 0.08 5.20
CA SER A 94 -9.40 -0.82 5.64
C SER A 94 -9.95 -0.36 6.98
N ILE A 95 -11.20 -0.73 7.26
CA ILE A 95 -11.86 -0.39 8.53
C ILE A 95 -11.86 -1.58 9.46
N ILE A 96 -11.64 -1.28 10.73
CA ILE A 96 -11.77 -2.16 11.87
C ILE A 96 -12.88 -1.58 12.75
N GLU A 97 -13.92 -2.36 13.05
CA GLU A 97 -15.03 -1.98 13.91
C GLU A 97 -15.20 -3.04 15.01
N GLY A 98 -15.28 -2.61 16.27
CA GLY A 98 -15.34 -3.51 17.40
C GLY A 98 -14.16 -4.48 17.47
N GLY A 99 -13.00 -4.07 16.99
CA GLY A 99 -11.78 -4.88 16.94
C GLY A 99 -11.71 -5.88 15.78
N GLU A 100 -12.70 -5.93 14.88
CA GLU A 100 -12.74 -6.88 13.77
C GLU A 100 -12.74 -6.16 12.42
N PRO A 101 -11.95 -6.62 11.44
CA PRO A 101 -11.96 -6.06 10.08
C PRO A 101 -13.31 -6.27 9.39
N ILE A 102 -13.74 -5.27 8.63
CA ILE A 102 -14.93 -5.38 7.79
C ILE A 102 -14.65 -6.32 6.62
N LEU A 103 -15.56 -7.28 6.39
CA LEU A 103 -15.48 -8.23 5.31
C LEU A 103 -16.41 -7.87 4.14
N THR A 104 -15.97 -8.24 2.94
CA THR A 104 -16.79 -8.24 1.73
C THR A 104 -16.90 -9.64 1.15
N SER A 105 -18.02 -9.96 0.50
CA SER A 105 -18.22 -11.22 -0.20
C SER A 105 -17.80 -11.18 -1.68
N GLU A 106 -17.53 -10.00 -2.20
CA GLU A 106 -17.17 -9.76 -3.59
C GLU A 106 -15.97 -8.80 -3.65
N TYR A 107 -14.99 -9.15 -4.45
CA TYR A 107 -13.76 -8.40 -4.63
C TYR A 107 -13.50 -8.22 -6.14
N GLU A 108 -13.30 -6.98 -6.59
CA GLU A 108 -12.94 -6.71 -7.97
C GLU A 108 -11.41 -6.66 -8.10
N PHE A 109 -10.86 -7.62 -8.82
CA PHE A 109 -9.44 -7.65 -9.17
C PHE A 109 -9.23 -6.90 -10.49
N ARG A 110 -8.43 -5.84 -10.44
CA ARG A 110 -7.96 -5.09 -11.63
C ARG A 110 -6.46 -5.18 -11.72
N ASP A 111 -5.93 -4.99 -12.92
CA ASP A 111 -4.50 -4.86 -13.13
C ASP A 111 -4.00 -3.62 -12.38
N GLY A 112 -3.21 -3.87 -11.34
CA GLY A 112 -2.55 -2.84 -10.52
C GLY A 112 -3.39 -2.05 -9.53
N ILE A 113 -4.70 -2.21 -9.47
CA ILE A 113 -5.56 -1.51 -8.48
C ILE A 113 -6.74 -2.40 -8.11
N SER A 114 -6.82 -2.78 -6.84
CA SER A 114 -7.99 -3.43 -6.27
C SER A 114 -8.84 -2.40 -5.55
N THR A 115 -9.98 -2.06 -6.10
CA THR A 115 -10.92 -1.19 -5.42
C THR A 115 -12.24 -1.93 -5.21
N PRO A 116 -12.69 -2.16 -3.97
CA PRO A 116 -14.07 -2.56 -3.73
C PRO A 116 -14.96 -1.32 -3.85
N SER A 117 -14.94 -0.65 -4.99
CA SER A 117 -15.84 0.46 -5.23
C SER A 117 -17.15 -0.05 -5.79
N ARG A 118 -18.24 0.10 -5.03
CA ARG A 118 -19.61 -0.08 -5.52
C ARG A 118 -19.97 0.91 -6.64
N PHE A 119 -19.18 1.96 -6.81
CA PHE A 119 -19.48 3.10 -7.70
C PHE A 119 -18.70 3.09 -9.01
N ILE A 120 -17.56 2.39 -9.07
CA ILE A 120 -16.77 2.28 -10.31
C ILE A 120 -16.83 0.85 -10.80
N LYS A 121 -17.91 0.52 -11.50
CA LYS A 121 -18.02 -0.75 -12.23
C LYS A 121 -17.33 -0.62 -13.59
N GLY A 122 -16.36 -1.47 -13.85
CA GLY A 122 -15.86 -1.63 -15.21
C GLY A 122 -14.38 -1.97 -15.30
N GLY A 123 -14.07 -3.10 -15.93
CA GLY A 123 -12.75 -3.50 -16.40
C GLY A 123 -12.00 -4.52 -15.55
N GLY A 124 -12.47 -4.88 -14.35
CA GLY A 124 -11.86 -5.92 -13.51
C GLY A 124 -12.61 -7.24 -13.50
N TYR A 125 -11.99 -8.23 -12.87
CA TYR A 125 -12.59 -9.55 -12.65
C TYR A 125 -13.21 -9.62 -11.26
N MET A 126 -14.53 -9.81 -11.20
CA MET A 126 -15.23 -10.01 -9.93
C MET A 126 -14.93 -11.39 -9.35
N LEU A 127 -14.28 -11.43 -8.20
CA LEU A 127 -14.04 -12.64 -7.42
C LEU A 127 -15.09 -12.74 -6.32
N LYS A 128 -15.78 -13.87 -6.27
CA LYS A 128 -16.74 -14.19 -5.21
C LYS A 128 -16.05 -15.05 -4.16
N VAL A 129 -15.24 -14.40 -3.36
CA VAL A 129 -14.53 -14.97 -2.21
C VAL A 129 -14.63 -14.01 -1.04
N PRO A 130 -14.76 -14.51 0.20
CA PRO A 130 -14.67 -13.66 1.38
C PRO A 130 -13.30 -12.99 1.44
N ALA A 131 -13.29 -11.68 1.57
CA ALA A 131 -12.07 -10.90 1.69
C ALA A 131 -12.27 -9.76 2.69
N ILE A 132 -11.21 -9.28 3.31
CA ILE A 132 -11.22 -8.00 4.03
C ILE A 132 -11.50 -6.89 3.01
N ASP A 133 -12.35 -5.96 3.40
CA ASP A 133 -12.70 -4.81 2.57
C ASP A 133 -11.57 -3.78 2.60
N ILE A 134 -10.80 -3.73 1.51
CA ILE A 134 -9.60 -2.91 1.38
C ILE A 134 -9.77 -1.99 0.17
N ALA A 135 -9.71 -0.67 0.39
CA ALA A 135 -9.54 0.29 -0.69
C ALA A 135 -8.06 0.48 -1.00
N GLU A 136 -7.73 0.52 -2.27
CA GLU A 136 -6.36 0.70 -2.74
C GLU A 136 -6.28 1.91 -3.68
N VAL A 137 -5.20 2.67 -3.57
CA VAL A 137 -4.89 3.79 -4.46
C VAL A 137 -3.45 3.68 -4.95
N GLY A 138 -3.22 4.03 -6.20
CA GLY A 138 -1.88 4.06 -6.82
C GLY A 138 -1.03 5.23 -6.33
N ALA A 139 -0.88 5.37 -5.01
CA ALA A 139 -0.03 6.34 -4.36
C ALA A 139 0.85 5.62 -3.34
N GLY A 140 2.11 5.45 -3.65
CA GLY A 140 3.11 4.82 -2.80
C GLY A 140 4.42 5.60 -2.80
N GLY A 141 5.43 5.13 -2.07
CA GLY A 141 6.73 5.79 -2.00
C GLY A 141 7.43 5.94 -3.35
N GLY A 142 7.25 4.98 -4.25
CA GLY A 142 7.80 5.01 -5.62
C GLY A 142 6.92 5.73 -6.64
N SER A 143 5.76 6.29 -6.25
CA SER A 143 4.91 7.04 -7.19
C SER A 143 5.64 8.24 -7.75
N ILE A 144 5.69 8.31 -9.10
CA ILE A 144 6.44 9.32 -9.83
C ILE A 144 5.66 10.63 -9.84
N ALA A 145 6.34 11.73 -9.55
CA ALA A 145 5.81 13.07 -9.70
C ALA A 145 6.12 13.61 -11.11
N TRP A 146 5.17 14.30 -11.70
CA TRP A 146 5.25 14.85 -13.06
C TRP A 146 4.32 16.05 -13.23
N ILE A 147 4.50 16.81 -14.30
CA ILE A 147 3.67 17.96 -14.63
C ILE A 147 2.82 17.58 -15.85
N ASP A 148 1.51 17.76 -15.74
CA ASP A 148 0.59 17.47 -16.83
C ASP A 148 0.59 18.57 -17.90
N ASP A 149 -0.10 18.33 -19.01
CA ASP A 149 -0.20 19.27 -20.14
C ASP A 149 -0.85 20.61 -19.74
N GLY A 150 -1.55 20.66 -18.63
CA GLY A 150 -2.14 21.88 -18.03
C GLY A 150 -1.17 22.63 -17.10
N GLY A 151 0.06 22.13 -16.92
CA GLY A 151 1.06 22.72 -16.01
C GLY A 151 0.81 22.40 -14.54
N LEU A 152 0.00 21.41 -14.22
CA LEU A 152 -0.30 21.03 -12.85
C LEU A 152 0.57 19.84 -12.38
N LEU A 153 1.07 19.95 -11.16
CA LEU A 153 1.81 18.87 -10.51
C LEU A 153 0.89 17.68 -10.23
N GLN A 154 1.32 16.50 -10.67
CA GLN A 154 0.66 15.22 -10.46
C GLN A 154 1.59 14.24 -9.75
N VAL A 155 1.03 13.25 -9.04
CA VAL A 155 1.78 12.16 -8.40
C VAL A 155 1.08 10.83 -8.70
N GLY A 156 1.84 9.90 -9.29
CA GLY A 156 1.30 8.64 -9.78
C GLY A 156 0.44 8.80 -11.06
N PRO A 157 -0.34 7.79 -11.45
CA PRO A 157 -0.40 6.43 -10.88
C PRO A 157 0.84 5.57 -11.20
N VAL A 158 1.71 6.06 -12.11
CA VAL A 158 2.95 5.35 -12.48
C VAL A 158 3.91 5.33 -11.29
N SER A 159 4.46 4.16 -11.00
CA SER A 159 5.46 3.96 -9.96
C SER A 159 6.80 3.55 -10.57
N ALA A 160 7.90 4.01 -9.97
CA ALA A 160 9.26 3.54 -10.29
C ALA A 160 9.52 2.10 -9.79
N GLY A 161 8.59 1.52 -9.01
CA GLY A 161 8.73 0.19 -8.46
C GLY A 161 9.87 0.07 -7.45
N ALA A 162 10.39 -1.16 -7.32
CA ALA A 162 11.58 -1.45 -6.54
C ALA A 162 12.86 -1.38 -7.39
N ASP A 163 12.72 -1.58 -8.69
CA ASP A 163 13.78 -1.52 -9.69
C ASP A 163 13.23 -0.79 -10.94
N PRO A 164 13.84 0.33 -11.36
CA PRO A 164 15.00 1.01 -10.77
C PRO A 164 14.71 1.68 -9.40
N GLY A 165 13.46 1.87 -9.01
CA GLY A 165 13.07 2.50 -7.76
C GLY A 165 13.19 4.03 -7.78
N PRO A 166 13.10 4.71 -6.62
CA PRO A 166 13.33 6.13 -6.42
C PRO A 166 14.68 6.60 -6.97
N ALA A 167 14.78 7.87 -7.37
CA ALA A 167 16.02 8.43 -7.91
C ALA A 167 17.18 8.30 -6.91
N CYS A 168 16.93 8.50 -5.63
CA CYS A 168 17.95 8.38 -4.57
C CYS A 168 18.57 6.98 -4.45
N TYR A 169 17.99 5.94 -5.06
CA TYR A 169 18.61 4.60 -5.04
C TYR A 169 19.80 4.47 -6.00
N GLY A 170 20.00 5.46 -6.89
CA GLY A 170 21.13 5.46 -7.84
C GLY A 170 21.11 4.32 -8.86
N ARG A 171 19.92 3.76 -9.16
CA ARG A 171 19.74 2.60 -10.05
C ARG A 171 19.25 2.99 -11.45
N GLY A 172 19.42 4.26 -11.84
CA GLY A 172 19.11 4.74 -13.18
C GLY A 172 17.73 5.38 -13.36
N ASN A 173 16.92 5.52 -12.33
CA ASN A 173 15.74 6.38 -12.37
C ASN A 173 16.16 7.83 -12.12
N GLU A 174 15.78 8.73 -13.02
CA GLU A 174 16.03 10.17 -12.90
C GLU A 174 14.78 10.97 -12.53
N ARG A 175 13.59 10.34 -12.55
CA ARG A 175 12.32 11.00 -12.23
C ARG A 175 12.05 11.02 -10.73
N PRO A 176 11.57 12.15 -10.18
CA PRO A 176 11.31 12.27 -8.75
C PRO A 176 10.12 11.40 -8.32
N THR A 177 10.24 10.81 -7.14
CA THR A 177 9.18 10.02 -6.50
C THR A 177 8.77 10.64 -5.16
N VAL A 178 7.72 10.10 -4.53
CA VAL A 178 7.33 10.47 -3.16
C VAL A 178 8.48 10.19 -2.17
N THR A 179 9.23 9.11 -2.36
CA THR A 179 10.42 8.80 -1.55
C THR A 179 11.48 9.89 -1.69
N ASP A 180 11.77 10.36 -2.91
CA ASP A 180 12.72 11.44 -3.14
C ASP A 180 12.27 12.74 -2.45
N ALA A 181 10.99 13.07 -2.53
CA ALA A 181 10.42 14.21 -1.81
C ALA A 181 10.58 14.06 -0.28
N ASN A 182 10.37 12.88 0.27
CA ASN A 182 10.57 12.60 1.70
C ASN A 182 12.03 12.69 2.12
N VAL A 183 12.98 12.32 1.25
CA VAL A 183 14.43 12.50 1.49
C VAL A 183 14.78 13.99 1.53
N VAL A 184 14.35 14.76 0.52
CA VAL A 184 14.59 16.22 0.46
C VAL A 184 14.04 16.95 1.69
N LEU A 185 12.87 16.53 2.18
CA LEU A 185 12.20 17.13 3.35
C LEU A 185 12.72 16.60 4.70
N GLY A 186 13.65 15.65 4.71
CA GLY A 186 14.22 15.08 5.94
C GLY A 186 13.33 14.10 6.69
N TYR A 187 12.24 13.60 6.08
CA TYR A 187 11.41 12.56 6.68
C TYR A 187 12.06 11.17 6.64
N LEU A 188 13.01 10.97 5.73
CA LEU A 188 13.79 9.74 5.62
C LEU A 188 15.27 10.04 5.87
N ASN A 189 15.88 9.22 6.74
CA ASN A 189 17.30 9.34 7.04
C ASN A 189 18.12 8.66 5.93
N PRO A 190 19.01 9.39 5.22
CA PRO A 190 19.83 8.81 4.16
C PRO A 190 20.72 7.64 4.60
N GLY A 191 21.17 7.64 5.85
CA GLY A 191 22.04 6.60 6.39
C GLY A 191 21.36 5.34 6.88
N GLY A 192 20.01 5.19 6.74
CA GLY A 192 19.29 4.19 7.49
C GLY A 192 18.12 3.46 6.83
N LEU A 193 17.96 3.46 5.51
CA LEU A 193 16.87 2.69 4.90
C LEU A 193 17.16 1.19 4.94
N ALA A 194 16.08 0.40 5.15
CA ALA A 194 16.13 -1.07 5.26
C ALA A 194 17.21 -1.57 6.25
N GLY A 195 17.30 -0.94 7.41
CA GLY A 195 18.29 -1.32 8.44
C GLY A 195 19.75 -1.04 8.05
N GLY A 196 19.97 -0.08 7.14
CA GLY A 196 21.30 0.27 6.63
C GLY A 196 21.76 -0.57 5.43
N SER A 197 20.93 -1.51 4.95
CA SER A 197 21.28 -2.33 3.77
C SER A 197 21.06 -1.62 2.43
N LEU A 198 20.36 -0.48 2.44
CA LEU A 198 20.11 0.35 1.27
C LEU A 198 20.68 1.76 1.51
N GLU A 199 21.80 2.02 0.87
CA GLU A 199 22.36 3.36 0.78
C GLU A 199 21.55 4.20 -0.19
N ILE A 200 21.30 5.46 0.16
CA ILE A 200 20.59 6.41 -0.68
C ILE A 200 21.40 7.69 -0.84
N ASP A 201 21.32 8.31 -2.02
CA ASP A 201 21.97 9.56 -2.35
C ASP A 201 20.96 10.71 -2.36
N PRO A 202 20.96 11.61 -1.32
CA PRO A 202 20.07 12.75 -1.27
C PRO A 202 20.27 13.74 -2.43
N GLY A 203 21.50 13.82 -2.98
CA GLY A 203 21.79 14.68 -4.11
C GLY A 203 21.05 14.28 -5.38
N LEU A 204 20.82 12.96 -5.58
CA LEU A 204 20.01 12.47 -6.68
C LEU A 204 18.52 12.83 -6.48
N SER A 205 18.01 12.79 -5.24
CA SER A 205 16.66 13.27 -4.94
C SER A 205 16.49 14.75 -5.22
N GLU A 206 17.41 15.59 -4.74
CA GLU A 206 17.39 17.04 -4.96
C GLU A 206 17.41 17.36 -6.45
N LYS A 207 18.33 16.71 -7.19
CA LYS A 207 18.45 16.89 -8.63
C LYS A 207 17.15 16.50 -9.35
N ALA A 208 16.61 15.32 -9.09
CA ALA A 208 15.40 14.83 -9.72
C ALA A 208 14.20 15.77 -9.44
N VAL A 209 14.01 16.20 -8.18
CA VAL A 209 12.94 17.13 -7.79
C VAL A 209 13.10 18.49 -8.48
N MET A 210 14.32 19.02 -8.56
CA MET A 210 14.57 20.32 -9.21
C MET A 210 14.37 20.25 -10.72
N ASP A 211 14.97 19.28 -11.38
CA ASP A 211 14.96 19.21 -12.85
C ASP A 211 13.54 18.99 -13.39
N HIS A 212 12.75 18.17 -12.74
CA HIS A 212 11.42 17.77 -13.25
C HIS A 212 10.26 18.58 -12.69
N ILE A 213 10.39 19.18 -11.51
CA ILE A 213 9.29 19.89 -10.83
C ILE A 213 9.67 21.33 -10.47
N GLY A 214 10.78 21.52 -9.76
CA GLY A 214 11.17 22.83 -9.22
C GLY A 214 11.39 23.85 -10.32
N THR A 215 12.31 23.58 -11.24
CA THR A 215 12.65 24.49 -12.34
C THR A 215 11.45 24.79 -13.26
N PRO A 216 10.68 23.79 -13.74
CA PRO A 216 9.52 24.07 -14.58
C PRO A 216 8.42 24.90 -13.91
N LEU A 217 8.24 24.76 -12.59
CA LEU A 217 7.19 25.48 -11.84
C LEU A 217 7.72 26.76 -11.14
N GLY A 218 9.01 27.10 -11.27
CA GLY A 218 9.62 28.24 -10.58
C GLY A 218 9.67 28.10 -9.06
N LEU A 219 9.78 26.87 -8.56
CA LEU A 219 9.82 26.55 -7.12
C LEU A 219 11.24 26.19 -6.68
N ASN A 220 11.57 26.46 -5.43
CA ASN A 220 12.78 25.88 -4.85
C ASN A 220 12.55 24.37 -4.53
N VAL A 221 13.64 23.64 -4.24
CA VAL A 221 13.60 22.19 -4.03
C VAL A 221 12.67 21.78 -2.89
N VAL A 222 12.65 22.53 -1.79
CA VAL A 222 11.79 22.24 -0.62
C VAL A 222 10.32 22.47 -0.95
N GLN A 223 10.00 23.56 -1.68
CA GLN A 223 8.63 23.84 -2.12
C GLN A 223 8.11 22.76 -3.10
N ALA A 224 8.94 22.33 -4.05
CA ALA A 224 8.61 21.28 -5.00
C ALA A 224 8.38 19.94 -4.29
N ALA A 225 9.28 19.55 -3.40
CA ALA A 225 9.14 18.32 -2.60
C ALA A 225 7.90 18.36 -1.69
N ALA A 226 7.61 19.50 -1.04
CA ALA A 226 6.40 19.67 -0.23
C ALA A 226 5.12 19.56 -1.08
N GLY A 227 5.15 20.08 -2.31
CA GLY A 227 4.07 19.92 -3.29
C GLY A 227 3.80 18.45 -3.63
N ILE A 228 4.84 17.71 -3.96
CA ILE A 228 4.75 16.25 -4.24
C ILE A 228 4.11 15.52 -3.06
N ARG A 229 4.64 15.73 -1.86
CA ARG A 229 4.16 15.11 -0.64
C ARG A 229 2.69 15.45 -0.34
N LYS A 230 2.30 16.71 -0.50
CA LYS A 230 0.92 17.15 -0.28
C LYS A 230 -0.07 16.45 -1.21
N ILE A 231 0.25 16.34 -2.51
CA ILE A 231 -0.61 15.64 -3.48
C ILE A 231 -0.74 14.16 -3.13
N ALA A 232 0.36 13.49 -2.78
CA ALA A 232 0.34 12.11 -2.32
C ALA A 232 -0.57 11.94 -1.09
N ASN A 233 -0.43 12.81 -0.08
CA ASN A 233 -1.25 12.76 1.15
C ASN A 233 -2.74 12.97 0.86
N VAL A 234 -3.09 13.88 -0.04
CA VAL A 234 -4.49 14.08 -0.46
C VAL A 234 -5.03 12.83 -1.17
N ALA A 235 -4.26 12.19 -2.03
CA ALA A 235 -4.67 10.94 -2.70
C ALA A 235 -4.92 9.82 -1.67
N MET A 236 -4.06 9.68 -0.67
CA MET A 236 -4.21 8.70 0.42
C MET A 236 -5.42 9.02 1.31
N ALA A 237 -5.64 10.30 1.67
CA ALA A 237 -6.82 10.70 2.42
C ALA A 237 -8.12 10.39 1.66
N ARG A 238 -8.13 10.50 0.32
CA ARG A 238 -9.27 10.08 -0.51
C ARG A 238 -9.52 8.58 -0.45
N ALA A 239 -8.48 7.74 -0.46
CA ALA A 239 -8.62 6.29 -0.28
C ALA A 239 -9.26 5.96 1.07
N ILE A 240 -8.85 6.63 2.14
CA ILE A 240 -9.47 6.45 3.46
C ILE A 240 -10.93 6.90 3.46
N ARG A 241 -11.26 8.03 2.84
CA ARG A 241 -12.66 8.49 2.71
C ARG A 241 -13.55 7.49 1.98
N SER A 242 -13.03 6.77 1.00
CA SER A 242 -13.81 5.79 0.24
C SER A 242 -14.26 4.59 1.09
N VAL A 243 -13.53 4.26 2.14
CA VAL A 243 -13.93 3.21 3.09
C VAL A 243 -14.63 3.76 4.34
N THR A 244 -14.54 5.05 4.62
CA THR A 244 -15.16 5.71 5.78
C THR A 244 -16.37 6.54 5.38
N VAL A 245 -16.17 7.80 5.01
CA VAL A 245 -17.22 8.80 4.75
C VAL A 245 -18.21 8.34 3.70
N GLU A 246 -17.74 7.79 2.58
CA GLU A 246 -18.61 7.29 1.49
C GLU A 246 -19.47 6.08 1.93
N ARG A 247 -19.17 5.50 3.09
CA ARG A 247 -19.92 4.40 3.71
C ARG A 247 -20.65 4.80 4.99
N GLY A 248 -20.75 6.10 5.24
CA GLY A 248 -21.50 6.65 6.38
C GLY A 248 -20.76 6.55 7.71
N ARG A 249 -19.43 6.43 7.71
CA ARG A 249 -18.58 6.39 8.91
C ARG A 249 -17.81 7.68 9.08
N ASP A 250 -17.69 8.14 10.31
CA ASP A 250 -16.88 9.33 10.61
C ASP A 250 -15.44 8.91 11.00
N PRO A 251 -14.43 9.24 10.19
CA PRO A 251 -13.05 8.88 10.52
C PRO A 251 -12.52 9.57 11.79
N ARG A 252 -13.16 10.65 12.25
CA ARG A 252 -12.76 11.38 13.46
C ARG A 252 -12.98 10.58 14.75
N ASP A 253 -13.87 9.59 14.69
CA ASP A 253 -14.17 8.69 15.81
C ASP A 253 -13.26 7.46 15.86
N MET A 254 -12.29 7.37 14.92
CA MET A 254 -11.41 6.21 14.77
C MET A 254 -9.94 6.58 14.99
N ALA A 255 -9.13 5.61 15.40
CA ALA A 255 -7.68 5.74 15.40
C ALA A 255 -7.10 5.37 14.01
N LEU A 256 -6.03 6.05 13.57
CA LEU A 256 -5.30 5.68 12.37
C LEU A 256 -4.10 4.80 12.73
N ILE A 257 -4.10 3.54 12.33
CA ILE A 257 -2.98 2.62 12.55
C ILE A 257 -2.21 2.49 11.24
N ALA A 258 -1.05 3.15 11.19
CA ALA A 258 -0.23 3.23 9.99
C ALA A 258 0.91 2.22 10.01
N PHE A 259 1.09 1.52 8.88
CA PHE A 259 2.16 0.55 8.68
C PHE A 259 2.61 0.51 7.21
N GLY A 260 3.49 -0.44 6.88
CA GLY A 260 4.17 -0.47 5.59
C GLY A 260 5.42 0.43 5.57
N GLY A 261 6.24 0.28 4.53
CA GLY A 261 7.54 0.95 4.45
C GLY A 261 7.48 2.48 4.38
N SER A 262 6.36 3.04 3.92
CA SER A 262 6.17 4.50 3.78
C SER A 262 5.03 5.06 4.64
N GLY A 263 4.10 4.22 5.10
CA GLY A 263 2.89 4.65 5.83
C GLY A 263 3.15 5.54 7.04
N PRO A 264 4.02 5.14 7.98
CA PRO A 264 4.31 5.94 9.17
C PRO A 264 4.82 7.35 8.88
N ALA A 265 5.60 7.53 7.80
CA ALA A 265 6.13 8.84 7.42
C ALA A 265 5.04 9.83 6.96
N HIS A 266 3.86 9.34 6.56
CA HIS A 266 2.75 10.13 6.06
C HIS A 266 1.56 10.21 7.03
N ALA A 267 1.52 9.33 8.03
CA ALA A 267 0.35 9.08 8.88
C ALA A 267 -0.22 10.33 9.55
N VAL A 268 0.63 11.16 10.17
CA VAL A 268 0.19 12.35 10.92
C VAL A 268 -0.46 13.38 10.01
N GLU A 269 0.12 13.64 8.83
CA GLU A 269 -0.46 14.59 7.88
C GLU A 269 -1.76 14.07 7.27
N VAL A 270 -1.82 12.77 6.95
CA VAL A 270 -3.04 12.12 6.44
C VAL A 270 -4.14 12.15 7.50
N ALA A 271 -3.83 11.88 8.76
CA ALA A 271 -4.75 12.00 9.89
C ALA A 271 -5.28 13.44 10.02
N GLY A 272 -4.40 14.44 9.94
CA GLY A 272 -4.78 15.86 9.96
C GLY A 272 -5.76 16.26 8.85
N LEU A 273 -5.57 15.73 7.61
CA LEU A 273 -6.49 15.95 6.49
C LEU A 273 -7.89 15.35 6.71
N LEU A 274 -8.01 14.39 7.60
CA LEU A 274 -9.25 13.66 7.93
C LEU A 274 -9.85 14.09 9.27
N GLY A 275 -9.15 14.90 10.04
CA GLY A 275 -9.54 15.31 11.39
C GLY A 275 -9.40 14.19 12.44
N ILE A 276 -8.59 13.17 12.15
CA ILE A 276 -8.29 12.07 13.08
C ILE A 276 -7.29 12.58 14.12
N SER A 277 -7.60 12.35 15.39
CA SER A 277 -6.80 12.85 16.51
C SER A 277 -5.79 11.84 17.07
N GLN A 278 -5.93 10.56 16.71
CA GLN A 278 -5.11 9.45 17.23
C GLN A 278 -4.43 8.69 16.09
N VAL A 279 -3.08 8.53 16.19
CA VAL A 279 -2.24 7.85 15.22
C VAL A 279 -1.31 6.89 15.95
#